data_e087cf8a7a6650a243d4a41bece42851
#
_entry.id   e087cf8a7a6650a243d4a41bece42851
#
_cell.length_a   1.000
_cell.length_b   1.000
_cell.length_c   1.000
_cell.angle_alpha   90.00
_cell.angle_beta   90.00
_cell.angle_gamma   90.00
#
_symmetry.space_group_name_H-M   'P 1'
#
loop_
_entity.id
_entity.type
_entity.pdbx_description
1 polymer ?
#
loop_
_entity_poly.entity_id
_entity_poly.type
_entity_poly.pdbx_seq_one_letter_code
_entity_poly.pdbx_strand_id
1 'polypeptide(L)'
;MLNRRNVLGATVVVGVMNLGAAAAWAQAGRKAATPDELRHLIGRATRLSVLSDRITRCQAQKSLQVLTTRADKVLADATDDVRRGLAELTAAGLTDASKALVAPALKSYETFLGHSQQLDVKNAKALGAFAEEADVVGDHMDALVASLIKDLGQSVAKVLASTADLQRLTQHTAVHFLMARLGINEAEQLKEVAEGRKEFNEKLQVLQAAPLKNPAIEAQLQLLAPQWLLMANALGQSGNDAKTLENISTTSERLLEVSTSLYTLYESALKA
;
A
#
# COMPACT_ATOMS: atom_id res chain seq x y z
N MET A 1 -61.68 38.61 -4.27
CA MET A 1 -62.59 37.55 -3.81
C MET A 1 -61.78 36.30 -3.63
N LEU A 2 -61.49 35.97 -2.37
CA LEU A 2 -61.78 34.77 -1.60
C LEU A 2 -61.41 33.45 -2.30
N ASN A 3 -60.60 32.55 -1.76
CA ASN A 3 -60.72 31.95 -0.44
C ASN A 3 -59.47 31.19 -0.05
N ARG A 4 -59.08 31.30 1.20
CA ARG A 4 -58.12 30.44 1.91
C ARG A 4 -58.69 29.05 2.14
N ARG A 5 -57.87 27.99 2.04
CA ARG A 5 -58.09 26.77 2.83
C ARG A 5 -56.75 26.21 3.30
N ASN A 6 -56.63 26.20 4.63
CA ASN A 6 -55.63 25.53 5.41
C ASN A 6 -55.59 24.02 5.11
N VAL A 7 -54.40 23.46 4.94
CA VAL A 7 -54.19 22.04 5.19
C VAL A 7 -53.04 21.93 6.17
N LEU A 8 -53.36 21.30 7.28
CA LEU A 8 -52.57 21.04 8.46
C LEU A 8 -51.22 20.35 8.12
N GLY A 9 -50.16 20.89 8.67
CA GLY A 9 -48.85 20.27 8.68
C GLY A 9 -48.86 19.03 9.57
N ALA A 10 -48.48 17.90 9.00
CA ALA A 10 -47.99 16.75 9.74
C ALA A 10 -46.48 16.88 9.82
N THR A 11 -46.01 17.30 10.99
CA THR A 11 -44.57 17.29 11.30
C THR A 11 -44.15 15.83 11.53
N VAL A 12 -43.55 15.22 10.51
CA VAL A 12 -42.85 13.94 10.68
C VAL A 12 -41.56 14.26 11.40
N VAL A 13 -41.53 14.00 12.70
CA VAL A 13 -40.28 13.93 13.47
C VAL A 13 -39.56 12.64 13.04
N VAL A 14 -38.70 12.77 12.06
CA VAL A 14 -37.70 11.70 11.74
C VAL A 14 -36.73 11.66 12.92
N GLY A 15 -36.91 10.67 13.77
CA GLY A 15 -35.95 10.35 14.82
C GLY A 15 -34.61 10.03 14.17
N VAL A 16 -33.64 10.94 14.28
CA VAL A 16 -32.24 10.69 14.02
C VAL A 16 -31.79 9.70 15.08
N MET A 17 -31.93 8.40 14.79
CA MET A 17 -31.33 7.37 15.59
C MET A 17 -29.82 7.59 15.60
N ASN A 18 -29.28 7.79 16.78
CA ASN A 18 -27.90 8.10 17.10
C ASN A 18 -27.02 6.88 16.76
N LEU A 19 -26.66 6.70 15.48
CA LEU A 19 -25.76 5.63 15.01
C LEU A 19 -24.36 5.72 15.65
N GLY A 20 -24.00 6.89 16.16
CA GLY A 20 -22.73 7.09 16.87
C GLY A 20 -22.63 6.38 18.22
N ALA A 21 -23.77 6.25 18.96
CA ALA A 21 -23.76 5.59 20.27
C ALA A 21 -23.59 4.06 20.15
N ALA A 22 -24.25 3.43 19.16
CA ALA A 22 -24.13 1.98 18.95
C ALA A 22 -22.71 1.58 18.52
N ALA A 23 -22.02 2.38 17.72
CA ALA A 23 -20.63 2.17 17.32
C ALA A 23 -19.66 2.32 18.52
N ALA A 24 -19.89 3.30 19.40
CA ALA A 24 -19.08 3.51 20.61
C ALA A 24 -19.22 2.33 21.60
N TRP A 25 -20.42 1.77 21.77
CA TRP A 25 -20.64 0.62 22.65
C TRP A 25 -20.03 -0.68 22.10
N ALA A 26 -20.03 -0.89 20.78
CA ALA A 26 -19.38 -2.04 20.16
C ALA A 26 -17.85 -2.00 20.25
N GLN A 27 -17.26 -0.82 20.45
CA GLN A 27 -15.81 -0.64 20.61
C GLN A 27 -15.33 -0.75 22.05
N ALA A 28 -16.15 -0.42 23.04
CA ALA A 28 -15.78 -0.40 24.47
C ALA A 28 -15.47 -1.80 25.07
N GLY A 29 -15.75 -2.89 24.34
CA GLY A 29 -15.53 -4.26 24.78
C GLY A 29 -14.46 -5.03 24.01
N ARG A 30 -13.76 -4.43 23.05
CA ARG A 30 -12.72 -5.15 22.29
C ARG A 30 -11.47 -5.32 23.14
N LYS A 31 -11.03 -6.57 23.30
CA LYS A 31 -9.75 -6.90 23.93
C LYS A 31 -8.62 -6.26 23.11
N ALA A 32 -7.62 -5.71 23.80
CA ALA A 32 -6.41 -5.21 23.15
C ALA A 32 -5.74 -6.32 22.31
N ALA A 33 -5.21 -5.95 21.15
CA ALA A 33 -4.54 -6.90 20.27
C ALA A 33 -3.33 -7.53 20.96
N THR A 34 -3.20 -8.84 20.82
CA THR A 34 -2.02 -9.59 21.28
C THR A 34 -0.80 -9.27 20.39
N PRO A 35 0.43 -9.58 20.86
CA PRO A 35 1.63 -9.42 20.01
C PRO A 35 1.53 -10.15 18.68
N ASP A 36 0.88 -11.31 18.60
CA ASP A 36 0.68 -12.05 17.35
C ASP A 36 -0.30 -11.33 16.42
N GLU A 37 -1.40 -10.83 16.97
CA GLU A 37 -2.35 -10.01 16.21
C GLU A 37 -1.70 -8.71 15.72
N LEU A 38 -0.87 -8.05 16.54
CA LEU A 38 -0.12 -6.86 16.11
C LEU A 38 0.84 -7.16 14.97
N ARG A 39 1.61 -8.26 14.99
CA ARG A 39 2.47 -8.68 13.89
C ARG A 39 1.67 -8.91 12.61
N HIS A 40 0.54 -9.59 12.69
CA HIS A 40 -0.37 -9.78 11.55
C HIS A 40 -0.89 -8.44 11.01
N LEU A 41 -1.31 -7.52 11.89
CA LEU A 41 -1.81 -6.20 11.50
C LEU A 41 -0.73 -5.31 10.88
N ILE A 42 0.51 -5.40 11.35
CA ILE A 42 1.67 -4.74 10.71
C ILE A 42 1.81 -5.25 9.26
N GLY A 43 1.82 -6.58 9.06
CA GLY A 43 1.88 -7.16 7.72
C GLY A 43 0.71 -6.74 6.84
N ARG A 44 -0.49 -6.65 7.39
CA ARG A 44 -1.68 -6.19 6.68
C ARG A 44 -1.59 -4.71 6.29
N ALA A 45 -1.19 -3.84 7.22
CA ALA A 45 -1.02 -2.42 6.95
C ALA A 45 0.11 -2.16 5.93
N THR A 46 1.25 -2.86 6.05
CA THR A 46 2.33 -2.84 5.05
C THR A 46 1.81 -3.27 3.67
N ARG A 47 1.05 -4.35 3.61
CA ARG A 47 0.46 -4.80 2.34
C ARG A 47 -0.43 -3.73 1.72
N LEU A 48 -1.21 -3.02 2.52
CA LEU A 48 -2.02 -1.90 2.05
C LEU A 48 -1.15 -0.73 1.54
N SER A 49 -0.08 -0.35 2.24
CA SER A 49 0.84 0.70 1.73
C SER A 49 1.35 0.36 0.31
N VAL A 50 1.71 -0.90 0.07
CA VAL A 50 2.19 -1.38 -1.24
C VAL A 50 1.11 -1.39 -2.32
N LEU A 51 -0.16 -1.60 -1.95
CA LEU A 51 -1.24 -1.79 -2.93
C LEU A 51 -1.61 -0.50 -3.66
N SER A 52 -1.43 0.68 -3.07
CA SER A 52 -1.63 1.96 -3.77
C SER A 52 -0.65 2.12 -4.93
N ASP A 53 0.63 1.89 -4.68
CA ASP A 53 1.67 1.90 -5.72
C ASP A 53 1.42 0.81 -6.78
N ARG A 54 1.03 -0.39 -6.37
CA ARG A 54 0.75 -1.50 -7.27
C ARG A 54 -0.41 -1.20 -8.21
N ILE A 55 -1.48 -0.59 -7.72
CA ILE A 55 -2.63 -0.12 -8.51
C ILE A 55 -2.18 0.97 -9.49
N THR A 56 -1.42 1.96 -9.01
CA THR A 56 -0.89 3.06 -9.84
C THR A 56 0.03 2.55 -10.94
N ARG A 57 0.91 1.61 -10.63
CA ARG A 57 1.76 0.93 -11.61
C ARG A 57 0.93 0.24 -12.70
N CYS A 58 -0.14 -0.47 -12.33
CA CYS A 58 -1.02 -1.10 -13.31
C CYS A 58 -1.70 -0.08 -14.24
N GLN A 59 -2.12 1.06 -13.72
CA GLN A 59 -2.70 2.14 -14.53
C GLN A 59 -1.65 2.75 -15.48
N ALA A 60 -0.41 2.97 -15.02
CA ALA A 60 0.70 3.42 -15.87
C ALA A 60 1.05 2.39 -16.97
N GLN A 61 1.04 1.09 -16.66
CA GLN A 61 1.22 0.02 -17.65
C GLN A 61 0.14 0.04 -18.73
N LYS A 62 -1.12 0.29 -18.36
CA LYS A 62 -2.23 0.43 -19.31
C LYS A 62 -2.05 1.65 -20.19
N SER A 63 -1.59 2.77 -19.64
CA SER A 63 -1.26 3.98 -20.42
C SER A 63 -0.15 3.71 -21.45
N LEU A 64 0.90 3.01 -21.05
CA LEU A 64 2.04 2.61 -21.90
C LEU A 64 1.73 1.41 -22.81
N GLN A 65 0.55 0.80 -22.71
CA GLN A 65 0.14 -0.41 -23.44
C GLN A 65 1.08 -1.61 -23.21
N VAL A 66 1.62 -1.74 -21.98
CA VAL A 66 2.54 -2.81 -21.57
C VAL A 66 1.84 -3.81 -20.70
N LEU A 67 1.80 -5.09 -21.11
CA LEU A 67 1.21 -6.21 -20.36
C LEU A 67 -0.22 -5.91 -19.84
N THR A 68 -1.05 -5.24 -20.65
CA THR A 68 -2.35 -4.69 -20.24
C THR A 68 -3.29 -5.73 -19.63
N THR A 69 -3.43 -6.91 -20.22
CA THR A 69 -4.26 -8.00 -19.68
C THR A 69 -3.80 -8.45 -18.30
N ARG A 70 -2.48 -8.52 -18.08
CA ARG A 70 -1.91 -8.84 -16.77
C ARG A 70 -2.15 -7.69 -15.78
N ALA A 71 -2.00 -6.44 -16.22
CA ALA A 71 -2.26 -5.26 -15.41
C ALA A 71 -3.73 -5.20 -14.94
N ASP A 72 -4.69 -5.50 -15.82
CA ASP A 72 -6.12 -5.55 -15.46
C ASP A 72 -6.41 -6.61 -14.39
N LYS A 73 -5.83 -7.81 -14.51
CA LYS A 73 -5.98 -8.85 -13.51
C LYS A 73 -5.37 -8.43 -12.17
N VAL A 74 -4.13 -7.93 -12.19
CA VAL A 74 -3.43 -7.47 -10.96
C VAL A 74 -4.18 -6.32 -10.31
N LEU A 75 -4.74 -5.39 -11.08
CA LEU A 75 -5.56 -4.28 -10.60
C LEU A 75 -6.83 -4.77 -9.88
N ALA A 76 -7.54 -5.74 -10.45
CA ALA A 76 -8.72 -6.33 -9.83
C ALA A 76 -8.36 -7.03 -8.50
N ASP A 77 -7.35 -7.90 -8.51
CA ASP A 77 -6.87 -8.63 -7.33
C ASP A 77 -6.40 -7.66 -6.23
N ALA A 78 -5.69 -6.59 -6.60
CA ALA A 78 -5.21 -5.57 -5.67
C ALA A 78 -6.36 -4.77 -5.04
N THR A 79 -7.36 -4.40 -5.84
CA THR A 79 -8.57 -3.69 -5.35
C THR A 79 -9.34 -4.52 -4.33
N ASP A 80 -9.50 -5.81 -4.58
CA ASP A 80 -10.18 -6.71 -3.64
C ASP A 80 -9.36 -6.94 -2.36
N ASP A 81 -8.03 -7.00 -2.49
CA ASP A 81 -7.14 -7.11 -1.33
C ASP A 81 -7.18 -5.86 -0.44
N VAL A 82 -7.25 -4.66 -1.04
CA VAL A 82 -7.47 -3.40 -0.31
C VAL A 82 -8.76 -3.48 0.51
N ARG A 83 -9.88 -3.84 -0.08
CA ARG A 83 -11.17 -3.91 0.63
C ARG A 83 -11.12 -4.86 1.83
N ARG A 84 -10.52 -6.04 1.66
CA ARG A 84 -10.34 -7.01 2.75
C ARG A 84 -9.43 -6.45 3.86
N GLY A 85 -8.30 -5.87 3.49
CA GLY A 85 -7.34 -5.34 4.46
C GLY A 85 -7.88 -4.17 5.28
N LEU A 86 -8.62 -3.26 4.66
CA LEU A 86 -9.27 -2.15 5.36
C LEU A 86 -10.34 -2.65 6.35
N ALA A 87 -11.11 -3.66 5.98
CA ALA A 87 -12.10 -4.29 6.88
C ALA A 87 -11.42 -4.93 8.10
N GLU A 88 -10.29 -5.63 7.91
CA GLU A 88 -9.50 -6.23 9.00
C GLU A 88 -8.96 -5.16 9.97
N LEU A 89 -8.35 -4.09 9.44
CA LEU A 89 -7.84 -2.99 10.27
C LEU A 89 -8.94 -2.30 11.09
N THR A 90 -10.11 -2.10 10.47
CA THR A 90 -11.28 -1.48 11.13
C THR A 90 -11.82 -2.37 12.26
N ALA A 91 -11.74 -3.69 12.09
CA ALA A 91 -12.21 -4.66 13.08
C ALA A 91 -11.21 -4.90 14.23
N ALA A 92 -9.96 -4.47 14.09
CA ALA A 92 -8.88 -4.79 15.01
C ALA A 92 -8.99 -4.08 16.39
N GLY A 93 -8.46 -4.72 17.44
CA GLY A 93 -8.36 -4.18 18.81
C GLY A 93 -7.14 -3.29 18.99
N LEU A 94 -7.06 -2.19 18.24
CA LEU A 94 -5.92 -1.25 18.23
C LEU A 94 -5.91 -0.34 19.46
N THR A 95 -4.73 0.20 19.80
CA THR A 95 -4.58 1.32 20.74
C THR A 95 -5.28 2.58 20.22
N ASP A 96 -5.57 3.53 21.07
CA ASP A 96 -6.23 4.78 20.66
C ASP A 96 -5.35 5.57 19.67
N ALA A 97 -4.02 5.50 19.83
CA ALA A 97 -3.07 6.14 18.92
C ALA A 97 -3.14 5.51 17.51
N SER A 98 -3.05 4.19 17.40
CA SER A 98 -3.15 3.47 16.12
C SER A 98 -4.54 3.59 15.51
N LYS A 99 -5.61 3.59 16.32
CA LYS A 99 -6.99 3.79 15.89
C LYS A 99 -7.22 5.15 15.22
N ALA A 100 -6.61 6.21 15.76
CA ALA A 100 -6.73 7.56 15.20
C ALA A 100 -6.17 7.64 13.76
N LEU A 101 -5.25 6.74 13.39
CA LEU A 101 -4.65 6.68 12.05
C LEU A 101 -5.49 5.87 11.05
N VAL A 102 -6.39 5.01 11.52
CA VAL A 102 -7.19 4.15 10.62
C VAL A 102 -8.20 4.96 9.81
N ALA A 103 -8.92 5.90 10.42
CA ALA A 103 -9.96 6.65 9.71
C ALA A 103 -9.43 7.53 8.56
N PRO A 104 -8.31 8.29 8.71
CA PRO A 104 -7.69 8.99 7.59
C PRO A 104 -7.22 8.04 6.47
N ALA A 105 -6.62 6.90 6.82
CA ALA A 105 -6.17 5.90 5.86
C ALA A 105 -7.34 5.28 5.06
N LEU A 106 -8.45 4.94 5.73
CA LEU A 106 -9.68 4.48 5.08
C LEU A 106 -10.20 5.49 4.07
N LYS A 107 -10.34 6.75 4.50
CA LYS A 107 -10.86 7.82 3.66
C LYS A 107 -9.99 8.07 2.43
N SER A 108 -8.66 8.09 2.58
CA SER A 108 -7.75 8.26 1.44
C SER A 108 -7.87 7.10 0.46
N TYR A 109 -7.97 5.86 0.95
CA TYR A 109 -8.17 4.69 0.10
C TYR A 109 -9.52 4.68 -0.63
N GLU A 110 -10.62 5.04 0.04
CA GLU A 110 -11.93 5.15 -0.60
C GLU A 110 -11.91 6.15 -1.76
N THR A 111 -11.30 7.32 -1.56
CA THR A 111 -11.13 8.34 -2.59
C THR A 111 -10.26 7.81 -3.75
N PHE A 112 -9.10 7.24 -3.44
CA PHE A 112 -8.16 6.69 -4.40
C PHE A 112 -8.78 5.57 -5.26
N LEU A 113 -9.51 4.62 -4.65
CA LEU A 113 -10.19 3.56 -5.39
C LEU A 113 -11.33 4.10 -6.27
N GLY A 114 -12.06 5.12 -5.81
CA GLY A 114 -13.08 5.80 -6.60
C GLY A 114 -12.48 6.46 -7.84
N HIS A 115 -11.36 7.14 -7.70
CA HIS A 115 -10.64 7.75 -8.83
C HIS A 115 -10.00 6.71 -9.75
N SER A 116 -9.46 5.62 -9.21
CA SER A 116 -8.92 4.51 -10.01
C SER A 116 -9.92 3.92 -11.01
N GLN A 117 -11.20 3.84 -10.60
CA GLN A 117 -12.27 3.30 -11.47
C GLN A 117 -12.66 4.25 -12.60
N GLN A 118 -12.46 5.56 -12.42
CA GLN A 118 -12.86 6.61 -13.36
C GLN A 118 -11.67 7.18 -14.16
N LEU A 119 -10.45 6.67 -13.89
CA LEU A 119 -9.22 7.22 -14.44
C LEU A 119 -9.13 7.03 -15.94
N ASP A 120 -9.03 8.15 -16.68
CA ASP A 120 -8.60 8.12 -18.06
C ASP A 120 -7.06 8.01 -18.10
N VAL A 121 -6.57 6.80 -18.27
CA VAL A 121 -5.12 6.51 -18.34
C VAL A 121 -4.41 7.16 -19.53
N LYS A 122 -5.13 7.66 -20.54
CA LYS A 122 -4.56 8.41 -21.67
C LYS A 122 -4.31 9.87 -21.33
N ASN A 123 -4.92 10.36 -20.25
CA ASN A 123 -4.70 11.72 -19.77
C ASN A 123 -3.52 11.74 -18.79
N ALA A 124 -2.34 12.17 -19.27
CA ALA A 124 -1.12 12.21 -18.47
C ALA A 124 -1.26 13.05 -17.19
N LYS A 125 -2.01 14.18 -17.25
CA LYS A 125 -2.25 15.02 -16.07
C LYS A 125 -3.09 14.30 -15.02
N ALA A 126 -4.15 13.58 -15.44
CA ALA A 126 -4.98 12.80 -14.52
C ALA A 126 -4.21 11.64 -13.91
N LEU A 127 -3.36 10.98 -14.70
CA LEU A 127 -2.52 9.89 -14.20
C LEU A 127 -1.44 10.40 -13.23
N GLY A 128 -0.85 11.57 -13.47
CA GLY A 128 0.07 12.22 -12.54
C GLY A 128 -0.58 12.55 -11.21
N ALA A 129 -1.75 13.19 -11.23
CA ALA A 129 -2.52 13.48 -10.01
C ALA A 129 -2.93 12.18 -9.27
N PHE A 130 -3.25 11.12 -9.99
CA PHE A 130 -3.55 9.82 -9.40
C PHE A 130 -2.33 9.18 -8.71
N ALA A 131 -1.11 9.38 -9.23
CA ALA A 131 0.11 8.95 -8.57
C ALA A 131 0.36 9.72 -7.27
N GLU A 132 0.13 11.05 -7.25
CA GLU A 132 0.22 11.86 -6.03
C GLU A 132 -0.79 11.41 -4.96
N GLU A 133 -1.99 10.96 -5.35
CA GLU A 133 -2.96 10.37 -4.41
C GLU A 133 -2.46 9.04 -3.84
N ALA A 134 -1.76 8.23 -4.63
CA ALA A 134 -1.16 6.98 -4.14
C ALA A 134 -0.10 7.25 -3.06
N ASP A 135 0.71 8.30 -3.22
CA ASP A 135 1.69 8.72 -2.22
C ASP A 135 1.00 9.11 -0.90
N VAL A 136 -0.09 9.89 -0.96
CA VAL A 136 -0.89 10.25 0.23
C VAL A 136 -1.45 9.00 0.93
N VAL A 137 -1.93 8.02 0.17
CA VAL A 137 -2.39 6.74 0.73
C VAL A 137 -1.23 5.99 1.39
N GLY A 138 -0.07 5.94 0.72
CA GLY A 138 1.16 5.35 1.25
C GLY A 138 1.56 5.97 2.58
N ASP A 139 1.63 7.29 2.66
CA ASP A 139 1.99 8.04 3.88
C ASP A 139 1.06 7.71 5.06
N HIS A 140 -0.26 7.66 4.83
CA HIS A 140 -1.22 7.30 5.87
C HIS A 140 -1.01 5.85 6.36
N MET A 141 -0.72 4.92 5.45
CA MET A 141 -0.48 3.53 5.80
C MET A 141 0.87 3.35 6.52
N ASP A 142 1.92 4.05 6.09
CA ASP A 142 3.24 4.01 6.70
C ASP A 142 3.20 4.59 8.12
N ALA A 143 2.44 5.66 8.35
CA ALA A 143 2.18 6.18 9.69
C ALA A 143 1.48 5.16 10.60
N LEU A 144 0.51 4.42 10.06
CA LEU A 144 -0.17 3.33 10.80
C LEU A 144 0.80 2.18 11.09
N VAL A 145 1.60 1.74 10.11
CA VAL A 145 2.65 0.72 10.28
C VAL A 145 3.61 1.12 11.39
N ALA A 146 4.12 2.35 11.37
CA ALA A 146 5.02 2.87 12.39
C ALA A 146 4.38 2.85 13.81
N SER A 147 3.10 3.19 13.92
CA SER A 147 2.37 3.15 15.18
C SER A 147 2.19 1.71 15.69
N LEU A 148 1.81 0.77 14.82
CA LEU A 148 1.67 -0.66 15.17
C LEU A 148 3.01 -1.29 15.60
N ILE A 149 4.10 -0.93 14.93
CA ILE A 149 5.47 -1.35 15.29
C ILE A 149 5.84 -0.82 16.67
N LYS A 150 5.49 0.43 16.99
CA LYS A 150 5.71 1.00 18.31
C LYS A 150 4.89 0.27 19.38
N ASP A 151 3.64 -0.09 19.10
CA ASP A 151 2.76 -0.86 20.00
C ASP A 151 3.31 -2.28 20.25
N LEU A 152 3.95 -2.89 19.25
CA LEU A 152 4.57 -4.21 19.37
C LEU A 152 5.86 -4.22 20.23
N GLY A 153 6.62 -3.11 20.26
CA GLY A 153 7.89 -2.99 20.99
C GLY A 153 9.15 -3.13 20.13
N GLN A 154 10.28 -2.63 20.63
CA GLN A 154 11.44 -2.25 19.82
C GLN A 154 12.33 -3.37 19.26
N SER A 155 12.47 -4.53 19.92
CA SER A 155 13.46 -5.53 19.50
C SER A 155 13.14 -6.23 18.17
N VAL A 156 11.87 -6.32 17.86
CA VAL A 156 11.29 -7.00 16.69
C VAL A 156 11.08 -6.04 15.52
N ALA A 157 10.94 -4.76 15.83
CA ALA A 157 10.49 -3.70 14.92
C ALA A 157 11.40 -3.52 13.68
N LYS A 158 12.72 -3.54 13.86
CA LYS A 158 13.66 -3.15 12.79
C LYS A 158 13.64 -4.08 11.58
N VAL A 159 13.58 -5.38 11.80
CA VAL A 159 13.58 -6.38 10.72
C VAL A 159 12.26 -6.35 9.96
N LEU A 160 11.13 -6.31 10.66
CA LEU A 160 9.80 -6.20 10.04
C LEU A 160 9.65 -4.89 9.28
N ALA A 161 10.10 -3.76 9.85
CA ALA A 161 10.09 -2.47 9.19
C ALA A 161 10.93 -2.50 7.90
N SER A 162 12.18 -2.99 7.95
CA SER A 162 13.03 -3.06 6.75
C SER A 162 12.45 -3.97 5.67
N THR A 163 11.75 -5.03 6.06
CA THR A 163 11.10 -5.92 5.08
C THR A 163 9.85 -5.25 4.48
N ALA A 164 9.11 -4.49 5.28
CA ALA A 164 7.98 -3.66 4.83
C ALA A 164 8.46 -2.60 3.82
N ASP A 165 9.53 -1.88 4.14
CA ASP A 165 10.14 -0.89 3.25
C ASP A 165 10.55 -1.51 1.91
N LEU A 166 11.18 -2.71 1.91
CA LEU A 166 11.51 -3.40 0.66
C LEU A 166 10.30 -3.71 -0.20
N GLN A 167 9.18 -4.15 0.41
CA GLN A 167 7.95 -4.41 -0.33
C GLN A 167 7.44 -3.13 -1.03
N ARG A 168 7.39 -2.02 -0.30
CA ARG A 168 6.96 -0.73 -0.83
C ARG A 168 7.89 -0.26 -1.94
N LEU A 169 9.19 -0.21 -1.70
CA LEU A 169 10.19 0.27 -2.65
C LEU A 169 10.18 -0.46 -3.99
N THR A 170 9.78 -1.74 -4.03
CA THR A 170 9.66 -2.49 -5.29
C THR A 170 8.60 -1.91 -6.21
N GLN A 171 7.46 -1.49 -5.67
CA GLN A 171 6.35 -0.97 -6.47
C GLN A 171 6.53 0.53 -6.70
N HIS A 172 6.89 1.27 -5.67
CA HIS A 172 7.13 2.72 -5.71
C HIS A 172 8.17 3.09 -6.79
N THR A 173 9.36 2.47 -6.76
CA THR A 173 10.39 2.71 -7.76
C THR A 173 9.92 2.36 -9.19
N ALA A 174 9.10 1.32 -9.35
CA ALA A 174 8.52 0.96 -10.65
C ALA A 174 7.49 2.01 -11.13
N VAL A 175 6.64 2.54 -10.23
CA VAL A 175 5.70 3.64 -10.55
C VAL A 175 6.46 4.84 -11.08
N HIS A 176 7.43 5.34 -10.34
CA HIS A 176 8.20 6.53 -10.73
C HIS A 176 8.93 6.34 -12.07
N PHE A 177 9.50 5.15 -12.30
CA PHE A 177 10.09 4.84 -13.60
C PHE A 177 9.07 4.91 -14.73
N LEU A 178 7.89 4.29 -14.59
CA LEU A 178 6.86 4.30 -15.62
C LEU A 178 6.28 5.71 -15.84
N MET A 179 6.11 6.51 -14.78
CA MET A 179 5.68 7.92 -14.87
C MET A 179 6.71 8.77 -15.63
N ALA A 180 8.01 8.58 -15.36
CA ALA A 180 9.06 9.24 -16.15
C ALA A 180 8.98 8.87 -17.63
N ARG A 181 8.68 7.60 -17.96
CA ARG A 181 8.53 7.13 -19.36
C ARG A 181 7.27 7.66 -20.06
N LEU A 182 6.28 8.09 -19.30
CA LEU A 182 5.11 8.83 -19.79
C LEU A 182 5.36 10.34 -19.94
N GLY A 183 6.56 10.82 -19.59
CA GLY A 183 6.90 12.26 -19.61
C GLY A 183 6.23 13.06 -18.49
N ILE A 184 5.75 12.40 -17.45
CA ILE A 184 5.10 13.04 -16.30
C ILE A 184 6.18 13.43 -15.28
N ASN A 185 6.50 14.73 -15.20
CA ASN A 185 7.52 15.29 -14.26
C ASN A 185 8.85 14.49 -14.32
N GLU A 186 9.33 14.16 -15.51
CA GLU A 186 10.39 13.17 -15.76
C GLU A 186 11.61 13.34 -14.84
N ALA A 187 12.12 14.56 -14.68
CA ALA A 187 13.32 14.81 -13.87
C ALA A 187 13.10 14.46 -12.39
N GLU A 188 11.95 14.77 -11.82
CA GLU A 188 11.58 14.46 -10.45
C GLU A 188 11.36 12.95 -10.28
N GLN A 189 10.63 12.33 -11.19
CA GLN A 189 10.40 10.88 -11.18
C GLN A 189 11.71 10.09 -11.24
N LEU A 190 12.67 10.50 -12.05
CA LEU A 190 13.99 9.86 -12.12
C LEU A 190 14.82 10.07 -10.85
N LYS A 191 14.64 11.20 -10.15
CA LYS A 191 15.23 11.42 -8.83
C LYS A 191 14.66 10.43 -7.81
N GLU A 192 13.34 10.26 -7.75
CA GLU A 192 12.68 9.27 -6.89
C GLU A 192 13.17 7.83 -7.19
N VAL A 193 13.34 7.49 -8.48
CA VAL A 193 13.95 6.20 -8.87
C VAL A 193 15.36 6.04 -8.29
N ALA A 194 16.18 7.07 -8.34
CA ALA A 194 17.55 7.01 -7.80
C ALA A 194 17.57 6.89 -6.28
N GLU A 195 16.72 7.62 -5.58
CA GLU A 195 16.56 7.56 -4.12
C GLU A 195 16.03 6.19 -3.69
N GLY A 196 14.98 5.68 -4.32
CA GLY A 196 14.43 4.36 -4.05
C GLY A 196 15.44 3.22 -4.26
N ARG A 197 16.29 3.32 -5.29
CA ARG A 197 17.40 2.36 -5.51
C ARG A 197 18.42 2.38 -4.37
N LYS A 198 18.78 3.55 -3.89
CA LYS A 198 19.70 3.70 -2.76
C LYS A 198 19.09 3.11 -1.49
N GLU A 199 17.87 3.49 -1.19
CA GLU A 199 17.16 3.04 0.00
C GLU A 199 16.95 1.52 0.00
N PHE A 200 16.57 0.92 -1.14
CA PHE A 200 16.45 -0.53 -1.26
C PHE A 200 17.75 -1.26 -0.88
N ASN A 201 18.88 -0.78 -1.38
CA ASN A 201 20.19 -1.36 -1.05
C ASN A 201 20.50 -1.27 0.45
N GLU A 202 20.19 -0.15 1.09
CA GLU A 202 20.38 0.05 2.54
C GLU A 202 19.50 -0.92 3.35
N LYS A 203 18.22 -1.08 2.99
CA LYS A 203 17.33 -2.02 3.66
C LYS A 203 17.74 -3.48 3.45
N LEU A 204 18.18 -3.83 2.24
CA LEU A 204 18.69 -5.17 1.95
C LEU A 204 19.91 -5.50 2.81
N GLN A 205 20.86 -4.56 2.98
CA GLN A 205 22.02 -4.73 3.86
C GLN A 205 21.60 -4.96 5.32
N VAL A 206 20.60 -4.21 5.82
CA VAL A 206 20.07 -4.40 7.17
C VAL A 206 19.54 -5.83 7.35
N LEU A 207 18.80 -6.37 6.38
CA LEU A 207 18.27 -7.73 6.45
C LEU A 207 19.36 -8.80 6.33
N GLN A 208 20.36 -8.58 5.49
CA GLN A 208 21.51 -9.48 5.37
C GLN A 208 22.36 -9.54 6.65
N ALA A 209 22.44 -8.43 7.39
CA ALA A 209 23.14 -8.34 8.67
C ALA A 209 22.29 -8.78 9.87
N ALA A 210 20.98 -9.02 9.70
CA ALA A 210 20.07 -9.37 10.79
C ALA A 210 20.49 -10.69 11.48
N PRO A 211 20.44 -10.78 12.81
CA PRO A 211 20.82 -11.99 13.55
C PRO A 211 19.82 -13.14 13.40
N LEU A 212 18.56 -12.83 13.01
CA LEU A 212 17.50 -13.80 12.79
C LEU A 212 17.72 -14.51 11.45
N LYS A 213 18.47 -15.60 11.46
CA LYS A 213 18.76 -16.40 10.27
C LYS A 213 18.29 -17.84 10.47
N ASN A 214 17.59 -18.35 9.48
CA ASN A 214 17.34 -19.76 9.30
C ASN A 214 17.46 -20.09 7.79
N PRO A 215 17.55 -21.36 7.38
CA PRO A 215 17.75 -21.72 5.97
C PRO A 215 16.68 -21.13 5.02
N ALA A 216 15.45 -20.99 5.47
CA ALA A 216 14.38 -20.43 4.65
C ALA A 216 14.54 -18.92 4.43
N ILE A 217 14.92 -18.17 5.47
CA ILE A 217 15.22 -16.73 5.37
C ILE A 217 16.43 -16.51 4.45
N GLU A 218 17.49 -17.28 4.63
CA GLU A 218 18.69 -17.20 3.80
C GLU A 218 18.38 -17.48 2.33
N ALA A 219 17.57 -18.49 2.03
CA ALA A 219 17.14 -18.80 0.68
C ALA A 219 16.36 -17.64 0.03
N GLN A 220 15.47 -16.97 0.78
CA GLN A 220 14.73 -15.81 0.26
C GLN A 220 15.66 -14.59 0.03
N LEU A 221 16.61 -14.34 0.91
CA LEU A 221 17.60 -13.27 0.72
C LEU A 221 18.48 -13.54 -0.51
N GLN A 222 18.86 -14.81 -0.75
CA GLN A 222 19.59 -15.22 -1.95
C GLN A 222 18.77 -15.07 -3.25
N LEU A 223 17.46 -15.17 -3.18
CA LEU A 223 16.57 -14.90 -4.31
C LEU A 223 16.36 -13.40 -4.53
N LEU A 224 16.28 -12.63 -3.46
CA LEU A 224 15.97 -11.19 -3.51
C LEU A 224 17.08 -10.39 -4.21
N ALA A 225 18.33 -10.63 -3.86
CA ALA A 225 19.47 -9.85 -4.35
C ALA A 225 19.64 -9.89 -5.89
N PRO A 226 19.64 -11.07 -6.58
CA PRO A 226 19.73 -11.09 -8.04
C PRO A 226 18.47 -10.53 -8.74
N GLN A 227 17.27 -10.70 -8.17
CA GLN A 227 16.06 -10.08 -8.72
C GLN A 227 16.15 -8.55 -8.64
N TRP A 228 16.65 -8.02 -7.51
CA TRP A 228 16.89 -6.59 -7.38
C TRP A 228 17.94 -6.09 -8.38
N LEU A 229 19.04 -6.82 -8.60
CA LEU A 229 20.05 -6.45 -9.57
C LEU A 229 19.47 -6.35 -10.99
N LEU A 230 18.59 -7.28 -11.38
CA LEU A 230 17.88 -7.24 -12.66
C LEU A 230 17.00 -5.98 -12.78
N MET A 231 16.22 -5.66 -11.75
CA MET A 231 15.41 -4.45 -11.71
C MET A 231 16.27 -3.19 -11.74
N ALA A 232 17.31 -3.12 -10.91
CA ALA A 232 18.21 -1.96 -10.84
C ALA A 232 18.91 -1.69 -12.18
N ASN A 233 19.28 -2.73 -12.93
CA ASN A 233 19.84 -2.59 -14.27
C ASN A 233 18.81 -2.05 -15.27
N ALA A 234 17.57 -2.56 -15.22
CA ALA A 234 16.49 -2.06 -16.07
C ALA A 234 16.13 -0.61 -15.77
N LEU A 235 16.09 -0.22 -14.48
CA LEU A 235 15.87 1.15 -14.03
C LEU A 235 16.98 2.13 -14.48
N GLY A 236 18.19 1.63 -14.73
CA GLY A 236 19.32 2.42 -15.24
C GLY A 236 19.28 2.68 -16.75
N GLN A 237 18.36 2.05 -17.48
CA GLN A 237 18.27 2.22 -18.93
C GLN A 237 17.47 3.47 -19.27
N SER A 238 17.92 4.22 -20.27
CA SER A 238 17.27 5.48 -20.72
C SER A 238 16.19 5.27 -21.79
N GLY A 239 16.03 4.06 -22.32
CA GLY A 239 15.11 3.75 -23.41
C GLY A 239 13.65 3.51 -22.98
N ASN A 240 12.73 3.80 -23.91
CA ASN A 240 11.29 3.47 -23.80
C ASN A 240 10.96 2.16 -24.54
N ASP A 241 11.92 1.27 -24.70
CA ASP A 241 11.66 0.01 -25.37
C ASP A 241 10.73 -0.89 -24.57
N ALA A 242 9.83 -1.58 -25.27
CA ALA A 242 8.80 -2.41 -24.65
C ALA A 242 9.39 -3.47 -23.70
N LYS A 243 10.57 -4.01 -24.01
CA LYS A 243 11.25 -5.03 -23.21
C LYS A 243 11.69 -4.48 -21.85
N THR A 244 12.24 -3.25 -21.81
CA THR A 244 12.61 -2.59 -20.53
C THR A 244 11.37 -2.36 -19.66
N LEU A 245 10.27 -1.87 -20.24
CA LEU A 245 9.01 -1.65 -19.54
C LEU A 245 8.40 -2.96 -19.00
N GLU A 246 8.43 -4.02 -19.80
CA GLU A 246 8.01 -5.37 -19.40
C GLU A 246 8.89 -5.93 -18.27
N ASN A 247 10.20 -5.76 -18.36
CA ASN A 247 11.14 -6.21 -17.33
C ASN A 247 10.89 -5.50 -15.99
N ILE A 248 10.72 -4.18 -15.97
CA ILE A 248 10.38 -3.43 -14.75
C ILE A 248 9.07 -3.95 -14.17
N SER A 249 8.05 -4.10 -15.01
CA SER A 249 6.73 -4.54 -14.59
C SER A 249 6.70 -5.97 -14.03
N THR A 250 7.47 -6.88 -14.61
CA THR A 250 7.51 -8.28 -14.16
C THR A 250 8.44 -8.48 -12.96
N THR A 251 9.57 -7.78 -12.94
CA THR A 251 10.56 -7.91 -11.87
C THR A 251 10.04 -7.27 -10.57
N SER A 252 9.31 -6.14 -10.65
CA SER A 252 8.68 -5.53 -9.47
C SER A 252 7.67 -6.47 -8.81
N GLU A 253 6.86 -7.21 -9.59
CA GLU A 253 5.96 -8.25 -9.03
C GLU A 253 6.75 -9.38 -8.38
N ARG A 254 7.82 -9.85 -9.02
CA ARG A 254 8.66 -10.92 -8.47
C ARG A 254 9.35 -10.52 -7.17
N LEU A 255 9.87 -9.31 -7.11
CA LEU A 255 10.46 -8.74 -5.90
C LEU A 255 9.43 -8.62 -4.78
N LEU A 256 8.19 -8.19 -5.11
CA LEU A 256 7.11 -8.13 -4.13
C LEU A 256 6.76 -9.52 -3.58
N GLU A 257 6.69 -10.55 -4.41
CA GLU A 257 6.47 -11.94 -3.98
C GLU A 257 7.55 -12.41 -3.01
N VAL A 258 8.82 -12.21 -3.37
CA VAL A 258 9.97 -12.64 -2.55
C VAL A 258 10.03 -11.87 -1.23
N SER A 259 9.84 -10.55 -1.24
CA SER A 259 9.86 -9.74 -0.03
C SER A 259 8.65 -9.99 0.89
N THR A 260 7.49 -10.32 0.32
CA THR A 260 6.31 -10.76 1.10
C THR A 260 6.58 -12.11 1.78
N SER A 261 7.18 -13.07 1.06
CA SER A 261 7.59 -14.35 1.65
C SER A 261 8.62 -14.17 2.77
N LEU A 262 9.58 -13.27 2.56
CA LEU A 262 10.59 -12.92 3.54
C LEU A 262 9.96 -12.30 4.81
N TYR A 263 8.98 -11.40 4.66
CA TYR A 263 8.22 -10.84 5.78
C TYR A 263 7.56 -11.95 6.62
N THR A 264 6.86 -12.87 5.99
CA THR A 264 6.17 -13.99 6.66
C THR A 264 7.15 -14.91 7.41
N LEU A 265 8.34 -15.15 6.84
CA LEU A 265 9.38 -15.94 7.49
C LEU A 265 9.96 -15.23 8.72
N TYR A 266 10.22 -13.93 8.65
CA TYR A 266 10.65 -13.16 9.80
C TYR A 266 9.55 -13.10 10.87
N GLU A 267 8.29 -12.84 10.47
CA GLU A 267 7.16 -12.88 11.39
C GLU A 267 7.08 -14.22 12.16
N SER A 268 7.27 -15.33 11.45
CA SER A 268 7.24 -16.68 12.04
C SER A 268 8.45 -16.92 12.96
N ALA A 269 9.64 -16.49 12.56
CA ALA A 269 10.86 -16.64 13.38
C ALA A 269 10.82 -15.82 14.69
N LEU A 270 10.01 -14.76 14.72
CA LEU A 270 9.82 -13.91 15.90
C LEU A 270 8.77 -14.45 16.88
N LYS A 271 8.04 -15.49 16.48
CA LYS A 271 7.09 -16.23 17.36
C LYS A 271 7.77 -17.39 18.10
N ALA A 272 8.91 -17.86 17.58
CA ALA A 272 9.66 -18.99 18.15
C ALA A 272 10.61 -18.55 19.25
#